data_95ce48d18120bc3353ef4efefd47cc62
#
_entry.id   95ce48d18120bc3353ef4efefd47cc62
#
_cell.length_a   1.000
_cell.length_b   1.000
_cell.length_c   1.000
_cell.angle_alpha   90.00
_cell.angle_beta   90.00
_cell.angle_gamma   90.00
#
_symmetry.space_group_name_H-M   'P 1'
#
loop_
_entity.id
_entity.type
_entity.pdbx_description
1 polymer ?
#
loop_
_entity_poly.entity_id
_entity_poly.type
_entity_poly.pdbx_seq_one_letter_code
_entity_poly.pdbx_strand_id
1 'polypeptide(L)'
;MTFRTRLVATLFACLAGSALVAAPGILAAPASGATTGAGIANITPYGGYLGNYIAPDGTRVYCIDPVLDWPSGITGDGVLTSSLTTSWGVTLDADVLRKFDTVLGRYGQTDDPVLAAAVSAYLYGFTSGYARTYGGGVDAALHFINGEPEVEATLLGIWEEVEASSAPVPPSAEVTIEMSDADAGVVRISAVPADAAGQLILEGAVVADSGESTVAVSGTDSVAIVSTPEDAAVDYSIAATATFVTAAGPQPQVTLYETGSQQRTIRDSGAAPVEFASSARVEVTRPVPTVESPAPTLAETGLAPTGMLGAGVALVAVGLVVPFARRSREYGSRARVIPERD
;
A
#
# COMPACT_ATOMS: atom_id res chain seq x y z
N MET A 1 35.07 3.01 -0.91
CA MET A 1 33.76 2.35 -1.01
C MET A 1 33.38 1.80 0.37
N THR A 2 33.03 2.64 1.33
CA THR A 2 32.60 2.22 2.68
C THR A 2 31.90 3.39 3.37
N PHE A 3 30.62 3.63 3.05
CA PHE A 3 29.82 4.62 3.82
C PHE A 3 28.30 4.46 3.64
N ARG A 4 27.76 3.26 3.42
CA ARG A 4 26.30 3.06 3.28
C ARG A 4 25.64 2.05 4.22
N THR A 5 26.36 1.45 5.18
CA THR A 5 25.83 0.32 5.96
C THR A 5 25.48 0.65 7.43
N ARG A 6 25.37 1.90 7.85
CA ARG A 6 25.11 2.23 9.26
C ARG A 6 23.78 2.93 9.58
N LEU A 7 22.88 3.12 8.64
CA LEU A 7 21.64 3.88 8.92
C LEU A 7 20.36 3.02 9.07
N VAL A 8 20.40 1.74 8.77
CA VAL A 8 19.19 0.88 8.81
C VAL A 8 18.98 0.18 10.16
N ALA A 9 20.00 0.07 10.99
CA ALA A 9 19.93 -0.71 12.24
C ALA A 9 19.23 -0.01 13.43
N THR A 10 18.84 1.26 13.33
CA THR A 10 18.36 2.03 14.50
C THR A 10 16.84 2.18 14.57
N LEU A 11 16.08 1.76 13.57
CA LEU A 11 14.62 1.96 13.55
C LEU A 11 13.79 0.77 14.12
N PHE A 12 14.39 -0.41 14.29
CA PHE A 12 13.62 -1.59 14.72
C PHE A 12 13.65 -1.90 16.23
N ALA A 13 14.36 -1.11 17.04
CA ALA A 13 14.50 -1.38 18.49
C ALA A 13 13.37 -0.78 19.37
N CYS A 14 12.38 -0.06 18.83
CA CYS A 14 11.37 0.65 19.62
C CYS A 14 10.00 -0.01 19.71
N LEU A 15 9.78 -1.20 19.16
CA LEU A 15 8.45 -1.84 19.14
C LEU A 15 8.21 -2.91 20.21
N ALA A 16 9.12 -3.16 21.12
CA ALA A 16 8.91 -4.10 22.21
C ALA A 16 8.96 -3.37 23.57
N GLY A 17 7.81 -2.97 24.10
CA GLY A 17 7.72 -2.61 25.52
C GLY A 17 6.99 -1.34 25.88
N SER A 18 5.72 -1.19 25.52
CA SER A 18 4.84 -0.20 26.17
C SER A 18 3.89 -0.92 27.14
N ALA A 19 4.38 -1.18 28.34
CA ALA A 19 3.51 -1.50 29.46
C ALA A 19 2.64 -0.28 29.77
N LEU A 20 1.33 -0.42 29.62
CA LEU A 20 0.35 0.56 30.04
C LEU A 20 0.44 0.75 31.56
N VAL A 21 1.09 1.81 32.00
CA VAL A 21 0.93 2.33 33.35
C VAL A 21 -0.29 3.26 33.30
N ALA A 22 -1.42 2.80 33.81
CA ALA A 22 -2.59 3.65 34.04
C ALA A 22 -2.22 4.71 35.08
N ALA A 23 -1.95 5.94 34.63
CA ALA A 23 -1.84 7.10 35.50
C ALA A 23 -3.24 7.56 35.93
N PRO A 24 -3.44 7.92 37.21
CA PRO A 24 -4.76 8.41 37.68
C PRO A 24 -5.08 9.76 37.06
N GLY A 25 -6.33 9.87 36.60
CA GLY A 25 -7.04 11.02 36.04
C GLY A 25 -6.44 12.40 36.29
N ILE A 26 -5.76 12.90 35.26
CA ILE A 26 -5.64 14.35 35.08
C ILE A 26 -7.01 14.76 34.49
N LEU A 27 -7.82 15.47 35.25
CA LEU A 27 -8.99 16.18 34.73
C LEU A 27 -8.45 17.11 33.65
N ALA A 28 -8.67 16.75 32.38
CA ALA A 28 -8.32 17.62 31.26
C ALA A 28 -9.00 18.97 31.51
N ALA A 29 -8.21 20.04 31.56
CA ALA A 29 -8.75 21.40 31.50
C ALA A 29 -9.66 21.47 30.25
N PRO A 30 -10.78 22.22 30.31
CA PRO A 30 -11.63 22.40 29.16
C PRO A 30 -10.76 22.90 28.00
N ALA A 31 -10.79 22.17 26.90
CA ALA A 31 -10.00 22.48 25.72
C ALA A 31 -10.31 23.92 25.31
N SER A 32 -9.32 24.80 25.37
CA SER A 32 -9.42 26.11 24.76
C SER A 32 -9.61 25.92 23.26
N GLY A 33 -10.56 26.64 22.66
CA GLY A 33 -10.86 26.53 21.22
C GLY A 33 -9.62 26.76 20.35
N ALA A 34 -9.74 26.46 19.07
CA ALA A 34 -8.64 26.62 18.12
C ALA A 34 -8.10 28.07 18.12
N THR A 35 -6.79 28.18 17.97
CA THR A 35 -6.12 29.48 17.78
C THR A 35 -5.73 29.63 16.31
N THR A 36 -5.63 30.88 15.83
CA THR A 36 -5.15 31.20 14.49
C THR A 36 -3.70 30.71 14.34
N GLY A 37 -3.42 29.93 13.32
CA GLY A 37 -2.09 29.44 12.96
C GLY A 37 -1.43 30.27 11.85
N ALA A 38 -0.71 29.61 10.94
CA ALA A 38 -0.09 30.25 9.79
C ALA A 38 -1.12 30.58 8.71
N GLY A 39 -0.97 31.75 8.07
CA GLY A 39 -1.86 32.20 7.00
C GLY A 39 -1.82 33.71 6.77
N ILE A 40 -2.67 34.22 5.90
CA ILE A 40 -2.71 35.63 5.50
C ILE A 40 -4.12 36.19 5.78
N ALA A 41 -4.15 37.29 6.51
CA ALA A 41 -5.39 38.03 6.81
C ALA A 41 -5.72 39.02 5.68
N ASN A 42 -7.00 39.32 5.51
CA ASN A 42 -7.53 40.26 4.52
C ASN A 42 -7.23 39.91 3.06
N ILE A 43 -6.89 38.65 2.77
CA ILE A 43 -6.53 38.17 1.45
C ILE A 43 -7.77 37.88 0.59
N THR A 44 -8.91 37.54 1.21
CA THR A 44 -10.12 37.24 0.43
C THR A 44 -10.78 38.50 -0.06
N PRO A 45 -11.60 38.46 -1.14
CA PRO A 45 -12.39 39.63 -1.59
C PRO A 45 -13.31 40.22 -0.51
N TYR A 46 -13.57 39.48 0.55
CA TYR A 46 -14.43 39.85 1.67
C TYR A 46 -13.63 40.21 2.94
N GLY A 47 -12.30 40.37 2.86
CA GLY A 47 -11.44 40.69 3.98
C GLY A 47 -11.20 39.54 4.96
N GLY A 48 -11.41 38.29 4.52
CA GLY A 48 -11.24 37.11 5.37
C GLY A 48 -9.80 36.65 5.50
N TYR A 49 -9.61 35.64 6.36
CA TYR A 49 -8.35 34.94 6.58
C TYR A 49 -8.31 33.66 5.77
N LEU A 50 -7.17 33.40 5.11
CA LEU A 50 -6.82 32.11 4.54
C LEU A 50 -5.62 31.52 5.28
N GLY A 51 -5.75 30.30 5.77
CA GLY A 51 -4.69 29.64 6.52
C GLY A 51 -5.20 28.52 7.39
N ASN A 52 -4.32 28.01 8.24
CA ASN A 52 -4.66 26.97 9.20
C ASN A 52 -5.02 27.56 10.57
N TYR A 53 -5.65 26.73 11.37
CA TYR A 53 -5.90 26.94 12.79
C TYR A 53 -5.18 25.84 13.56
N ILE A 54 -4.83 26.12 14.80
CA ILE A 54 -4.19 25.16 15.70
C ILE A 54 -5.27 24.65 16.64
N ALA A 55 -5.59 23.36 16.52
CA ALA A 55 -6.48 22.66 17.43
C ALA A 55 -5.86 22.54 18.84
N PRO A 56 -6.63 22.24 19.90
CA PRO A 56 -6.11 22.14 21.26
C PRO A 56 -4.99 21.10 21.45
N ASP A 57 -4.91 20.09 20.60
CA ASP A 57 -3.85 19.08 20.59
C ASP A 57 -2.56 19.53 19.84
N GLY A 58 -2.56 20.75 19.31
CA GLY A 58 -1.47 21.31 18.52
C GLY A 58 -1.52 20.96 17.02
N THR A 59 -2.49 20.19 16.59
CA THR A 59 -2.67 19.81 15.17
C THR A 59 -3.16 21.01 14.35
N ARG A 60 -2.64 21.17 13.14
CA ARG A 60 -3.14 22.16 12.21
C ARG A 60 -4.35 21.65 11.46
N VAL A 61 -5.40 22.45 11.45
CA VAL A 61 -6.70 22.17 10.83
C VAL A 61 -7.12 23.32 9.93
N TYR A 62 -7.96 23.03 8.95
CA TYR A 62 -8.41 24.00 7.95
C TYR A 62 -9.93 24.09 7.91
N CYS A 63 -10.44 25.29 7.77
CA CYS A 63 -11.88 25.52 7.63
C CYS A 63 -12.43 25.02 6.29
N ILE A 64 -13.69 24.55 6.31
CA ILE A 64 -14.43 24.11 5.13
C ILE A 64 -15.76 24.85 4.93
N ASP A 65 -16.14 25.72 5.83
CA ASP A 65 -17.42 26.45 5.80
C ASP A 65 -17.18 27.96 5.85
N PRO A 66 -16.65 28.60 4.77
CA PRO A 66 -16.12 29.97 4.78
C PRO A 66 -17.12 31.08 5.13
N VAL A 67 -18.41 30.77 5.28
CA VAL A 67 -19.47 31.72 5.63
C VAL A 67 -19.85 31.71 7.10
N LEU A 68 -19.36 30.78 7.86
CA LEU A 68 -19.62 30.68 9.29
C LEU A 68 -18.54 31.44 10.08
N ASP A 69 -18.83 31.72 11.34
CA ASP A 69 -17.88 32.36 12.27
C ASP A 69 -16.64 31.47 12.50
N TRP A 70 -15.57 32.07 12.93
CA TRP A 70 -14.27 31.45 13.18
C TRP A 70 -14.37 30.24 14.11
N PRO A 71 -13.52 29.18 13.92
CA PRO A 71 -13.64 27.91 14.63
C PRO A 71 -13.06 28.01 16.05
N SER A 72 -13.58 28.89 16.89
CA SER A 72 -13.13 29.04 18.29
C SER A 72 -13.66 27.93 19.20
N GLY A 73 -14.57 27.10 18.71
CA GLY A 73 -15.28 26.08 19.51
C GLY A 73 -14.84 24.63 19.23
N ILE A 74 -13.65 24.38 18.70
CA ILE A 74 -13.17 23.02 18.52
C ILE A 74 -13.07 22.34 19.88
N THR A 75 -13.85 21.29 20.09
CA THR A 75 -13.86 20.50 21.31
C THR A 75 -13.76 19.03 20.97
N GLY A 76 -12.85 18.33 21.63
CA GLY A 76 -12.70 16.87 21.45
C GLY A 76 -11.83 16.44 20.28
N ASP A 77 -11.81 15.16 20.07
CA ASP A 77 -11.06 14.50 19.02
C ASP A 77 -11.81 14.59 17.69
N GLY A 78 -11.07 14.72 16.58
CA GLY A 78 -11.67 14.69 15.25
C GLY A 78 -12.27 13.31 14.92
N VAL A 79 -13.27 13.30 14.06
CA VAL A 79 -13.94 12.08 13.59
C VAL A 79 -13.55 11.81 12.15
N LEU A 80 -13.02 10.63 11.88
CA LEU A 80 -12.71 10.19 10.52
C LEU A 80 -14.03 10.04 9.74
N THR A 81 -14.14 10.72 8.59
CA THR A 81 -15.34 10.67 7.76
C THR A 81 -15.02 10.45 6.28
N SER A 82 -15.79 9.60 5.62
CA SER A 82 -15.81 9.37 4.17
C SER A 82 -16.99 10.07 3.48
N SER A 83 -17.77 10.85 4.21
CA SER A 83 -18.91 11.61 3.69
C SER A 83 -18.94 12.98 4.34
N LEU A 84 -18.83 14.03 3.54
CA LEU A 84 -18.80 15.40 4.00
C LEU A 84 -19.74 16.27 3.16
N THR A 85 -20.73 16.87 3.81
CA THR A 85 -21.60 17.88 3.19
C THR A 85 -21.28 19.23 3.81
N THR A 86 -20.94 20.22 2.99
CA THR A 86 -20.60 21.57 3.43
C THR A 86 -21.85 22.35 3.91
N SER A 87 -21.66 23.49 4.59
CA SER A 87 -22.75 24.40 4.97
C SER A 87 -23.55 24.92 3.77
N TRP A 88 -22.98 24.89 2.58
CA TRP A 88 -23.65 25.23 1.31
C TRP A 88 -24.45 24.06 0.71
N GLY A 89 -24.49 22.91 1.37
CA GLY A 89 -25.18 21.71 0.89
C GLY A 89 -24.47 21.02 -0.27
N VAL A 90 -23.17 21.26 -0.47
CA VAL A 90 -22.34 20.52 -1.41
C VAL A 90 -21.86 19.26 -0.72
N THR A 91 -22.23 18.10 -1.25
CA THR A 91 -21.67 16.81 -0.79
C THR A 91 -20.42 16.52 -1.62
N LEU A 92 -19.30 16.33 -0.94
CA LEU A 92 -18.02 16.00 -1.57
C LEU A 92 -17.99 14.51 -1.90
N ASP A 93 -17.56 14.19 -3.11
CA ASP A 93 -17.36 12.81 -3.52
C ASP A 93 -16.04 12.23 -3.00
N ALA A 94 -15.85 10.93 -3.20
CA ALA A 94 -14.67 10.20 -2.73
C ALA A 94 -13.38 10.70 -3.40
N ASP A 95 -13.45 11.21 -4.64
CA ASP A 95 -12.28 11.76 -5.32
C ASP A 95 -11.83 13.08 -4.70
N VAL A 96 -12.76 13.97 -4.42
CA VAL A 96 -12.47 15.24 -3.74
C VAL A 96 -11.92 15.00 -2.33
N LEU A 97 -12.49 14.07 -1.57
CA LEU A 97 -11.99 13.73 -0.23
C LEU A 97 -10.58 13.16 -0.29
N ARG A 98 -10.25 12.34 -1.27
CA ARG A 98 -8.89 11.84 -1.48
C ARG A 98 -7.91 12.96 -1.85
N LYS A 99 -8.31 13.90 -2.68
CA LYS A 99 -7.53 15.11 -3.00
C LYS A 99 -7.27 15.94 -1.74
N PHE A 100 -8.29 16.10 -0.89
CA PHE A 100 -8.14 16.77 0.40
C PHE A 100 -7.15 16.06 1.32
N ASP A 101 -7.28 14.74 1.47
CA ASP A 101 -6.34 13.94 2.25
C ASP A 101 -4.90 14.08 1.71
N THR A 102 -4.72 14.08 0.38
CA THR A 102 -3.42 14.31 -0.27
C THR A 102 -2.84 15.68 0.09
N VAL A 103 -3.62 16.75 -0.08
CA VAL A 103 -3.15 18.13 0.16
C VAL A 103 -2.86 18.35 1.63
N LEU A 104 -3.75 17.90 2.51
CA LEU A 104 -3.61 18.08 3.96
C LEU A 104 -2.47 17.23 4.53
N GLY A 105 -2.27 16.02 4.03
CA GLY A 105 -1.17 15.14 4.44
C GLY A 105 0.21 15.65 4.00
N ARG A 106 0.30 16.28 2.81
CA ARG A 106 1.57 16.81 2.30
C ARG A 106 1.91 18.20 2.80
N TYR A 107 0.93 19.07 2.86
CA TYR A 107 1.11 20.50 3.07
C TYR A 107 0.40 21.06 4.31
N GLY A 108 -0.55 20.31 4.88
CA GLY A 108 -1.45 20.82 5.93
C GLY A 108 -0.75 21.18 7.23
N GLN A 109 0.36 20.52 7.60
CA GLN A 109 1.07 20.77 8.85
C GLN A 109 2.18 21.84 8.70
N THR A 110 1.93 22.90 7.92
CA THR A 110 2.92 23.97 7.62
C THR A 110 2.82 25.16 8.56
N ASP A 111 3.96 25.81 8.83
CA ASP A 111 4.09 27.13 9.46
C ASP A 111 4.31 28.25 8.43
N ASP A 112 4.44 27.92 7.15
CA ASP A 112 4.55 28.91 6.08
C ASP A 112 3.18 29.55 5.79
N PRO A 113 3.03 30.87 5.96
CA PRO A 113 1.76 31.55 5.76
C PRO A 113 1.24 31.51 4.32
N VAL A 114 2.13 31.54 3.33
CA VAL A 114 1.78 31.47 1.90
C VAL A 114 1.25 30.08 1.57
N LEU A 115 1.96 29.05 1.99
CA LEU A 115 1.56 27.67 1.78
C LEU A 115 0.24 27.35 2.51
N ALA A 116 0.09 27.78 3.76
CA ALA A 116 -1.15 27.59 4.52
C ALA A 116 -2.35 28.30 3.86
N ALA A 117 -2.15 29.52 3.33
CA ALA A 117 -3.18 30.22 2.59
C ALA A 117 -3.57 29.50 1.29
N ALA A 118 -2.60 28.99 0.56
CA ALA A 118 -2.83 28.23 -0.68
C ALA A 118 -3.61 26.92 -0.40
N VAL A 119 -3.28 26.17 0.66
CA VAL A 119 -4.02 24.98 1.10
C VAL A 119 -5.47 25.34 1.44
N SER A 120 -5.67 26.42 2.21
CA SER A 120 -7.03 26.89 2.54
C SER A 120 -7.84 27.26 1.30
N ALA A 121 -7.24 27.98 0.34
CA ALA A 121 -7.87 28.32 -0.93
C ALA A 121 -8.22 27.07 -1.76
N TYR A 122 -7.32 26.08 -1.79
CA TYR A 122 -7.58 24.80 -2.46
C TYR A 122 -8.87 24.14 -1.95
N LEU A 123 -9.03 24.04 -0.63
CA LEU A 123 -10.23 23.46 -0.02
C LEU A 123 -11.48 24.27 -0.38
N TYR A 124 -11.40 25.59 -0.33
CA TYR A 124 -12.52 26.47 -0.69
C TYR A 124 -12.91 26.40 -2.17
N GLY A 125 -12.00 25.96 -3.03
CA GLY A 125 -12.27 25.64 -4.42
C GLY A 125 -13.33 24.56 -4.60
N PHE A 126 -13.61 23.75 -3.57
CA PHE A 126 -14.63 22.70 -3.60
C PHE A 126 -15.76 22.92 -2.58
N THR A 127 -15.51 23.66 -1.49
CA THR A 127 -16.44 23.71 -0.35
C THR A 127 -17.26 24.99 -0.29
N SER A 128 -16.92 26.00 -1.08
CA SER A 128 -17.56 27.34 -1.04
C SER A 128 -18.88 27.41 -1.82
N GLY A 129 -19.65 28.45 -1.55
CA GLY A 129 -20.83 28.78 -2.33
C GLY A 129 -20.52 29.15 -3.78
N TYR A 130 -19.31 29.67 -4.06
CA TYR A 130 -18.84 29.90 -5.42
C TYR A 130 -18.62 28.57 -6.16
N ALA A 131 -17.98 27.61 -5.51
CA ALA A 131 -17.83 26.26 -6.05
C ALA A 131 -19.18 25.59 -6.34
N ARG A 132 -20.17 25.79 -5.46
CA ARG A 132 -21.55 25.32 -5.68
C ARG A 132 -22.19 25.92 -6.94
N THR A 133 -21.96 27.20 -7.18
CA THR A 133 -22.65 27.96 -8.23
C THR A 133 -22.01 27.77 -9.60
N TYR A 134 -20.71 27.73 -9.68
CA TYR A 134 -19.92 27.73 -10.92
C TYR A 134 -19.17 26.42 -11.19
N GLY A 135 -19.34 25.44 -10.33
CA GLY A 135 -18.54 24.20 -10.33
C GLY A 135 -17.28 24.36 -9.46
N GLY A 136 -16.89 23.26 -8.78
CA GLY A 136 -15.65 23.21 -8.02
C GLY A 136 -14.44 23.23 -8.96
N GLY A 137 -13.31 23.70 -8.46
CA GLY A 137 -12.07 23.66 -9.21
C GLY A 137 -11.16 24.85 -8.96
N VAL A 138 -10.10 24.94 -9.76
CA VAL A 138 -9.05 25.95 -9.61
C VAL A 138 -9.59 27.38 -9.71
N ASP A 139 -10.51 27.66 -10.62
CA ASP A 139 -11.10 29.00 -10.76
C ASP A 139 -11.88 29.41 -9.50
N ALA A 140 -12.57 28.46 -8.87
CA ALA A 140 -13.25 28.69 -7.62
C ALA A 140 -12.27 28.93 -6.46
N ALA A 141 -11.13 28.25 -6.45
CA ALA A 141 -10.07 28.46 -5.45
C ALA A 141 -9.41 29.83 -5.63
N LEU A 142 -9.06 30.22 -6.86
CA LEU A 142 -8.46 31.52 -7.19
C LEU A 142 -9.37 32.69 -6.81
N HIS A 143 -10.70 32.50 -6.85
CA HIS A 143 -11.65 33.54 -6.42
C HIS A 143 -11.43 33.99 -4.95
N PHE A 144 -10.85 33.16 -4.11
CA PHE A 144 -10.56 33.50 -2.70
C PHE A 144 -9.23 34.21 -2.52
N ILE A 145 -8.40 34.32 -3.56
CA ILE A 145 -7.09 34.99 -3.51
C ILE A 145 -7.24 36.36 -4.17
N ASN A 146 -7.03 37.43 -3.40
CA ASN A 146 -7.14 38.80 -3.88
C ASN A 146 -5.78 39.46 -4.02
N GLY A 147 -5.12 39.26 -5.15
CA GLY A 147 -3.91 40.00 -5.53
C GLY A 147 -2.64 39.59 -4.79
N GLU A 148 -2.57 38.38 -4.28
CA GLU A 148 -1.37 37.80 -3.65
C GLU A 148 -0.72 36.78 -4.59
N PRO A 149 0.20 37.21 -5.48
CA PRO A 149 0.72 36.38 -6.56
C PRO A 149 1.52 35.16 -6.07
N GLU A 150 2.13 35.23 -4.88
CA GLU A 150 2.86 34.11 -4.29
C GLU A 150 1.90 33.00 -3.85
N VAL A 151 0.76 33.36 -3.27
CA VAL A 151 -0.30 32.39 -2.90
C VAL A 151 -0.92 31.76 -4.13
N GLU A 152 -1.20 32.58 -5.15
CA GLU A 152 -1.73 32.09 -6.43
C GLU A 152 -0.78 31.09 -7.09
N ALA A 153 0.50 31.42 -7.22
CA ALA A 153 1.51 30.53 -7.80
C ALA A 153 1.64 29.21 -6.99
N THR A 154 1.61 29.30 -5.66
CA THR A 154 1.68 28.13 -4.79
C THR A 154 0.44 27.25 -4.94
N LEU A 155 -0.75 27.85 -4.99
CA LEU A 155 -2.01 27.13 -5.24
C LEU A 155 -1.99 26.39 -6.57
N LEU A 156 -1.55 27.06 -7.64
CA LEU A 156 -1.48 26.42 -8.97
C LEU A 156 -0.49 25.25 -8.98
N GLY A 157 0.64 25.36 -8.30
CA GLY A 157 1.58 24.25 -8.13
C GLY A 157 0.98 23.05 -7.39
N ILE A 158 0.29 23.30 -6.27
CA ILE A 158 -0.45 22.25 -5.53
C ILE A 158 -1.50 21.61 -6.43
N TRP A 159 -2.25 22.43 -7.18
CA TRP A 159 -3.31 21.94 -8.06
C TRP A 159 -2.76 21.01 -9.14
N GLU A 160 -1.71 21.42 -9.84
CA GLU A 160 -1.07 20.62 -10.89
C GLU A 160 -0.56 19.28 -10.32
N GLU A 161 0.10 19.30 -9.17
CA GLU A 161 0.62 18.09 -8.54
C GLU A 161 -0.49 17.11 -8.14
N VAL A 162 -1.58 17.61 -7.56
CA VAL A 162 -2.68 16.77 -7.09
C VAL A 162 -3.48 16.20 -8.26
N GLU A 163 -3.75 17.00 -9.30
CA GLU A 163 -4.42 16.50 -10.51
C GLU A 163 -3.56 15.52 -11.32
N ALA A 164 -2.24 15.68 -11.31
CA ALA A 164 -1.32 14.71 -11.91
C ALA A 164 -1.20 13.41 -11.10
N SER A 165 -1.60 13.43 -9.82
CA SER A 165 -1.53 12.26 -8.95
C SER A 165 -2.60 11.25 -9.38
N SER A 166 -2.14 10.10 -9.88
CA SER A 166 -3.03 8.96 -10.13
C SER A 166 -3.68 8.50 -8.82
N ALA A 167 -4.86 7.89 -8.92
CA ALA A 167 -5.46 7.21 -7.78
C ALA A 167 -4.42 6.23 -7.18
N PRO A 168 -4.27 6.18 -5.86
CA PRO A 168 -3.29 5.30 -5.24
C PRO A 168 -3.55 3.85 -5.65
N VAL A 169 -2.49 3.20 -6.14
CA VAL A 169 -2.54 1.76 -6.39
C VAL A 169 -2.50 1.06 -5.03
N PRO A 170 -3.43 0.16 -4.74
CA PRO A 170 -3.40 -0.58 -3.49
C PRO A 170 -2.07 -1.29 -3.30
N PRO A 171 -1.49 -1.29 -2.11
CA PRO A 171 -0.28 -2.04 -1.83
C PRO A 171 -0.49 -3.53 -2.12
N SER A 172 0.47 -4.14 -2.80
CA SER A 172 0.44 -5.55 -3.14
C SER A 172 1.85 -6.13 -3.20
N ALA A 173 1.98 -7.42 -3.00
CA ALA A 173 3.23 -8.13 -3.18
C ALA A 173 3.00 -9.46 -3.91
N GLU A 174 4.02 -9.88 -4.62
CA GLU A 174 4.14 -11.21 -5.20
C GLU A 174 5.49 -11.79 -4.80
N VAL A 175 5.48 -13.03 -4.33
CA VAL A 175 6.69 -13.80 -4.01
C VAL A 175 6.71 -15.03 -4.91
N THR A 176 7.85 -15.31 -5.51
CA THR A 176 8.06 -16.52 -6.30
C THR A 176 9.35 -17.21 -5.86
N ILE A 177 9.37 -18.54 -5.93
CA ILE A 177 10.56 -19.36 -5.64
C ILE A 177 10.93 -20.09 -6.93
N GLU A 178 12.15 -19.87 -7.41
CA GLU A 178 12.71 -20.54 -8.57
C GLU A 178 13.89 -21.41 -8.10
N MET A 179 13.73 -22.72 -8.16
CA MET A 179 14.82 -23.65 -7.83
C MET A 179 15.72 -23.83 -9.04
N SER A 180 17.03 -23.66 -8.86
CA SER A 180 18.04 -23.96 -9.88
C SER A 180 18.44 -25.44 -9.87
N ASP A 181 18.41 -26.06 -8.69
CA ASP A 181 18.60 -27.47 -8.45
C ASP A 181 17.88 -27.90 -7.15
N ALA A 182 18.13 -29.10 -6.64
CA ALA A 182 17.48 -29.59 -5.43
C ALA A 182 17.94 -28.86 -4.15
N ASP A 183 19.07 -28.17 -4.18
CA ASP A 183 19.68 -27.59 -2.96
C ASP A 183 19.77 -26.06 -3.02
N ALA A 184 19.59 -25.43 -4.17
CA ALA A 184 19.72 -24.00 -4.34
C ALA A 184 18.62 -23.39 -5.19
N GLY A 185 18.28 -22.14 -4.90
CA GLY A 185 17.26 -21.41 -5.63
C GLY A 185 17.34 -19.91 -5.39
N VAL A 186 16.34 -19.21 -5.91
CA VAL A 186 16.18 -17.75 -5.75
C VAL A 186 14.74 -17.45 -5.39
N VAL A 187 14.54 -16.65 -4.35
CA VAL A 187 13.26 -16.00 -4.04
C VAL A 187 13.25 -14.65 -4.73
N ARG A 188 12.27 -14.43 -5.60
CA ARG A 188 12.03 -13.12 -6.21
C ARG A 188 10.84 -12.44 -5.57
N ILE A 189 10.96 -11.16 -5.34
CA ILE A 189 9.95 -10.32 -4.72
C ILE A 189 9.58 -9.22 -5.70
N SER A 190 8.27 -8.99 -5.86
CA SER A 190 7.73 -7.84 -6.58
C SER A 190 6.65 -7.21 -5.72
N ALA A 191 6.84 -5.98 -5.25
CA ALA A 191 5.87 -5.27 -4.44
C ALA A 191 5.52 -3.90 -5.04
N VAL A 192 4.35 -3.42 -4.69
CA VAL A 192 3.86 -2.08 -4.97
C VAL A 192 3.48 -1.43 -3.63
N PRO A 193 4.13 -0.32 -3.24
CA PRO A 193 5.22 0.36 -3.96
C PRO A 193 6.54 -0.43 -3.93
N ALA A 194 7.37 -0.22 -4.96
CA ALA A 194 8.61 -0.99 -5.15
C ALA A 194 9.69 -0.74 -4.08
N ASP A 195 9.62 0.40 -3.40
CA ASP A 195 10.49 0.81 -2.30
C ASP A 195 9.97 0.39 -0.91
N ALA A 196 8.85 -0.37 -0.86
CA ALA A 196 8.33 -0.88 0.39
C ALA A 196 9.40 -1.70 1.13
N ALA A 197 9.63 -1.36 2.39
CA ALA A 197 10.53 -2.10 3.26
C ALA A 197 9.78 -3.26 3.93
N GLY A 198 10.44 -4.41 4.02
CA GLY A 198 9.80 -5.60 4.55
C GLY A 198 10.78 -6.60 5.13
N GLN A 199 10.24 -7.76 5.46
CA GLN A 199 10.97 -8.91 5.98
C GLN A 199 10.55 -10.16 5.20
N LEU A 200 11.55 -10.94 4.78
CA LEU A 200 11.36 -12.27 4.20
C LEU A 200 11.66 -13.32 5.26
N ILE A 201 10.76 -14.27 5.43
CA ILE A 201 10.90 -15.45 6.29
C ILE A 201 10.91 -16.69 5.39
N LEU A 202 11.89 -17.56 5.60
CA LEU A 202 12.09 -18.81 4.89
C LEU A 202 11.83 -20.01 5.81
N GLU A 203 11.14 -21.00 5.30
CA GLU A 203 10.96 -22.30 5.92
C GLU A 203 11.51 -23.37 4.96
N GLY A 204 12.32 -24.30 5.48
CA GLY A 204 12.99 -25.31 4.68
C GLY A 204 14.17 -24.80 3.85
N ALA A 205 14.57 -23.55 4.02
CA ALA A 205 15.73 -22.91 3.40
C ALA A 205 16.28 -21.79 4.23
N VAL A 206 17.51 -21.38 3.91
CA VAL A 206 18.18 -20.21 4.47
C VAL A 206 18.74 -19.34 3.35
N VAL A 207 19.03 -18.07 3.64
CA VAL A 207 19.74 -17.16 2.73
C VAL A 207 21.16 -17.68 2.51
N ALA A 208 21.56 -17.80 1.24
CA ALA A 208 22.83 -18.43 0.87
C ALA A 208 24.05 -17.74 1.47
N ASP A 209 24.06 -16.40 1.57
CA ASP A 209 25.20 -15.62 2.04
C ASP A 209 25.30 -15.53 3.57
N SER A 210 24.16 -15.52 4.28
CA SER A 210 24.13 -15.31 5.73
C SER A 210 23.83 -16.58 6.54
N GLY A 211 23.18 -17.58 5.94
CA GLY A 211 22.67 -18.75 6.64
C GLY A 211 21.47 -18.47 7.53
N GLU A 212 20.84 -17.28 7.41
CA GLU A 212 19.69 -16.90 8.21
C GLU A 212 18.39 -17.28 7.50
N SER A 213 17.37 -17.66 8.26
CA SER A 213 16.01 -17.92 7.75
C SER A 213 15.15 -16.67 7.65
N THR A 214 15.67 -15.51 8.07
CA THR A 214 14.96 -14.24 8.08
C THR A 214 15.88 -13.12 7.62
N VAL A 215 15.44 -12.30 6.66
CA VAL A 215 16.24 -11.22 6.11
C VAL A 215 15.35 -10.00 5.80
N ALA A 216 15.91 -8.80 6.00
CA ALA A 216 15.25 -7.57 5.55
C ALA A 216 15.31 -7.47 4.03
N VAL A 217 14.20 -7.07 3.41
CA VAL A 217 14.04 -6.99 1.95
C VAL A 217 13.33 -5.71 1.54
N SER A 218 13.50 -5.33 0.29
CA SER A 218 12.72 -4.31 -0.41
C SER A 218 11.78 -4.96 -1.43
N GLY A 219 10.84 -4.17 -1.95
CA GLY A 219 9.82 -4.66 -2.88
C GLY A 219 10.35 -5.13 -4.25
N THR A 220 11.66 -5.06 -4.51
CA THR A 220 12.27 -5.51 -5.78
C THR A 220 13.44 -6.45 -5.57
N ASP A 221 13.59 -7.03 -4.38
CA ASP A 221 14.74 -7.84 -4.05
C ASP A 221 14.67 -9.24 -4.68
N SER A 222 15.87 -9.80 -4.85
CA SER A 222 16.09 -11.16 -5.28
C SER A 222 17.08 -11.80 -4.31
N VAL A 223 16.64 -12.81 -3.58
CA VAL A 223 17.39 -13.45 -2.50
C VAL A 223 17.78 -14.85 -2.87
N ALA A 224 19.09 -15.12 -2.94
CA ALA A 224 19.61 -16.46 -3.16
C ALA A 224 19.39 -17.32 -1.89
N ILE A 225 18.89 -18.53 -2.06
CA ILE A 225 18.57 -19.44 -0.97
C ILE A 225 19.26 -20.78 -1.14
N VAL A 226 19.54 -21.42 -0.01
CA VAL A 226 20.03 -22.82 0.06
C VAL A 226 19.04 -23.60 0.93
N SER A 227 18.62 -24.76 0.44
CA SER A 227 17.69 -25.63 1.16
C SER A 227 18.34 -26.22 2.43
N THR A 228 17.50 -26.43 3.45
CA THR A 228 17.91 -27.05 4.71
C THR A 228 17.01 -28.24 5.05
N PRO A 229 17.03 -29.31 4.21
CA PRO A 229 16.20 -30.48 4.45
C PRO A 229 16.65 -31.21 5.73
N GLU A 230 15.70 -31.68 6.53
CA GLU A 230 15.98 -32.52 7.70
C GLU A 230 16.61 -33.84 7.30
N ASP A 231 16.20 -34.42 6.17
CA ASP A 231 16.77 -35.63 5.57
C ASP A 231 17.02 -35.40 4.07
N ALA A 232 18.29 -35.53 3.69
CA ALA A 232 18.72 -35.33 2.29
C ALA A 232 18.14 -36.36 1.30
N ALA A 233 17.56 -37.45 1.78
CA ALA A 233 17.00 -38.53 0.94
C ALA A 233 15.48 -38.42 0.70
N VAL A 234 14.82 -37.46 1.35
CA VAL A 234 13.34 -37.31 1.33
C VAL A 234 12.93 -36.05 0.58
N ASP A 235 11.79 -36.11 -0.07
CA ASP A 235 11.13 -34.96 -0.63
C ASP A 235 10.82 -33.95 0.49
N TYR A 236 10.97 -32.66 0.22
CA TYR A 236 10.76 -31.60 1.18
C TYR A 236 10.13 -30.36 0.52
N SER A 237 9.69 -29.43 1.31
CA SER A 237 9.12 -28.17 0.80
C SER A 237 9.89 -26.95 1.29
N ILE A 238 9.96 -25.95 0.45
CA ILE A 238 10.45 -24.62 0.81
C ILE A 238 9.28 -23.67 0.74
N ALA A 239 9.08 -22.87 1.79
CA ALA A 239 8.15 -21.76 1.80
C ALA A 239 8.88 -20.45 2.04
N ALA A 240 8.42 -19.40 1.39
CA ALA A 240 8.91 -18.04 1.53
C ALA A 240 7.71 -17.11 1.78
N THR A 241 7.75 -16.33 2.86
CA THR A 241 6.74 -15.33 3.19
C THR A 241 7.41 -13.98 3.33
N ALA A 242 6.99 -13.01 2.51
CA ALA A 242 7.44 -11.62 2.62
C ALA A 242 6.30 -10.75 3.18
N THR A 243 6.61 -9.99 4.20
CA THR A 243 5.71 -9.01 4.84
C THR A 243 6.29 -7.62 4.70
N PHE A 244 5.48 -6.68 4.25
CA PHE A 244 5.87 -5.30 3.99
C PHE A 244 5.01 -4.34 4.78
N VAL A 245 5.58 -3.18 5.09
CA VAL A 245 4.88 -2.05 5.67
C VAL A 245 5.14 -0.83 4.79
N THR A 246 4.07 -0.13 4.40
CA THR A 246 4.16 1.12 3.65
C THR A 246 3.29 2.20 4.29
N ALA A 247 3.60 3.47 4.03
CA ALA A 247 2.68 4.54 4.38
C ALA A 247 1.34 4.31 3.66
N ALA A 248 0.25 4.57 4.36
CA ALA A 248 -1.05 4.58 3.69
C ALA A 248 -1.03 5.63 2.58
N GLY A 249 -1.47 5.24 1.39
CA GLY A 249 -1.75 6.21 0.33
C GLY A 249 -2.94 7.11 0.72
N PRO A 250 -3.17 8.22 -0.02
CA PRO A 250 -4.30 9.11 0.24
C PRO A 250 -5.63 8.36 0.24
N GLN A 251 -6.40 8.57 1.30
CA GLN A 251 -7.68 7.92 1.51
C GLN A 251 -8.84 8.83 1.07
N PRO A 252 -9.99 8.29 0.63
CA PRO A 252 -11.19 9.07 0.38
C PRO A 252 -11.88 9.47 1.69
N GLN A 253 -11.11 9.99 2.65
CA GLN A 253 -11.53 10.32 4.01
C GLN A 253 -10.73 11.49 4.54
N VAL A 254 -11.31 12.23 5.48
CA VAL A 254 -10.64 13.29 6.24
C VAL A 254 -11.05 13.21 7.70
N THR A 255 -10.24 13.74 8.59
CA THR A 255 -10.62 13.90 9.99
C THR A 255 -11.37 15.23 10.15
N LEU A 256 -12.64 15.16 10.52
CA LEU A 256 -13.54 16.30 10.72
C LEU A 256 -13.63 16.67 12.20
N TYR A 257 -13.51 17.97 12.49
CA TYR A 257 -13.75 18.55 13.80
C TYR A 257 -15.02 19.39 13.75
N GLU A 258 -16.01 18.99 14.54
CA GLU A 258 -17.25 19.72 14.68
C GLU A 258 -17.07 20.90 15.66
N THR A 259 -17.71 22.01 15.35
CA THR A 259 -17.57 23.27 16.09
C THR A 259 -18.94 23.86 16.48
N GLY A 260 -20.01 23.08 16.44
CA GLY A 260 -21.37 23.56 16.67
C GLY A 260 -21.87 24.47 15.55
N SER A 261 -22.08 25.79 15.84
CA SER A 261 -22.56 26.74 14.84
C SER A 261 -21.45 27.47 14.07
N GLN A 262 -20.19 27.16 14.37
CA GLN A 262 -19.02 27.82 13.76
C GLN A 262 -18.52 27.01 12.55
N GLN A 263 -17.44 27.49 11.91
CA GLN A 263 -16.79 26.76 10.82
C GLN A 263 -16.27 25.43 11.33
N ARG A 264 -16.66 24.34 10.65
CA ARG A 264 -16.04 23.05 10.84
C ARG A 264 -14.65 23.05 10.22
N THR A 265 -13.78 22.24 10.78
CA THR A 265 -12.41 22.15 10.32
C THR A 265 -12.06 20.70 10.00
N ILE A 266 -11.11 20.53 9.08
CA ILE A 266 -10.60 19.23 8.70
C ILE A 266 -9.07 19.20 8.75
N ARG A 267 -8.51 17.99 8.91
CA ARG A 267 -7.15 17.63 8.59
C ARG A 267 -7.15 16.35 7.76
N ASP A 268 -5.98 15.88 7.38
CA ASP A 268 -5.77 14.60 6.73
C ASP A 268 -6.39 13.43 7.54
N SER A 269 -6.53 12.28 6.89
CA SER A 269 -7.09 11.08 7.53
C SER A 269 -6.22 10.56 8.68
N GLY A 270 -4.93 10.85 8.68
CA GLY A 270 -3.97 10.27 9.61
C GLY A 270 -3.91 8.75 9.48
N ALA A 271 -4.12 8.21 8.28
CA ALA A 271 -4.20 6.78 8.05
C ALA A 271 -2.92 6.08 8.51
N ALA A 272 -3.11 5.01 9.29
CA ALA A 272 -2.00 4.19 9.77
C ALA A 272 -1.27 3.50 8.61
N PRO A 273 0.03 3.20 8.76
CA PRO A 273 0.75 2.40 7.79
C PRO A 273 0.02 1.09 7.47
N VAL A 274 0.08 0.68 6.22
CA VAL A 274 -0.57 -0.54 5.73
C VAL A 274 0.44 -1.67 5.72
N GLU A 275 0.09 -2.79 6.36
CA GLU A 275 0.82 -4.05 6.27
C GLU A 275 0.20 -4.92 5.19
N PHE A 276 1.05 -5.53 4.36
CA PHE A 276 0.64 -6.48 3.34
C PHE A 276 1.69 -7.56 3.17
N ALA A 277 1.27 -8.76 2.78
CA ALA A 277 2.14 -9.92 2.69
C ALA A 277 1.83 -10.77 1.47
N SER A 278 2.83 -11.54 1.06
CA SER A 278 2.70 -12.57 0.05
C SER A 278 3.55 -13.77 0.43
N SER A 279 3.13 -14.95 0.00
CA SER A 279 3.89 -16.19 0.24
C SER A 279 3.91 -17.07 -1.00
N ALA A 280 5.00 -17.82 -1.14
CA ALA A 280 5.16 -18.85 -2.13
C ALA A 280 5.63 -20.16 -1.46
N ARG A 281 5.32 -21.28 -2.09
CA ARG A 281 5.78 -22.60 -1.67
C ARG A 281 6.16 -23.42 -2.88
N VAL A 282 7.24 -24.16 -2.77
CA VAL A 282 7.67 -25.13 -3.77
C VAL A 282 7.95 -26.49 -3.11
N GLU A 283 7.51 -27.54 -3.76
CA GLU A 283 7.83 -28.91 -3.36
C GLU A 283 9.07 -29.35 -4.17
N VAL A 284 10.08 -29.82 -3.47
CA VAL A 284 11.34 -30.30 -4.07
C VAL A 284 11.36 -31.82 -3.99
N THR A 285 11.26 -32.45 -5.18
CA THR A 285 11.35 -33.89 -5.31
C THR A 285 12.80 -34.29 -5.55
N ARG A 286 13.36 -35.14 -4.72
CA ARG A 286 14.69 -35.69 -4.91
C ARG A 286 14.64 -36.97 -5.69
N PRO A 287 15.51 -37.17 -6.71
CA PRO A 287 15.59 -38.44 -7.40
C PRO A 287 16.04 -39.49 -6.39
N VAL A 288 15.21 -40.51 -6.21
CA VAL A 288 15.60 -41.70 -5.42
C VAL A 288 16.89 -42.25 -6.02
N PRO A 289 17.98 -42.34 -5.25
CA PRO A 289 19.21 -42.91 -5.75
C PRO A 289 18.89 -44.30 -6.30
N THR A 290 19.08 -44.47 -7.60
CA THR A 290 18.96 -45.79 -8.21
C THR A 290 20.06 -46.62 -7.60
N VAL A 291 19.70 -47.47 -6.64
CA VAL A 291 20.64 -48.49 -6.14
C VAL A 291 20.95 -49.34 -7.37
N GLU A 292 22.11 -49.10 -7.97
CA GLU A 292 22.62 -50.07 -8.97
C GLU A 292 22.60 -51.42 -8.29
N SER A 293 21.63 -52.23 -8.70
CA SER A 293 21.60 -53.62 -8.27
C SER A 293 22.95 -54.22 -8.64
N PRO A 294 23.73 -54.68 -7.64
CA PRO A 294 25.04 -55.25 -7.96
C PRO A 294 24.84 -56.24 -9.09
N ALA A 295 25.57 -56.01 -10.19
CA ALA A 295 25.52 -56.93 -11.34
C ALA A 295 25.64 -58.35 -10.80
N PRO A 296 24.72 -59.25 -11.18
CA PRO A 296 24.78 -60.62 -10.70
C PRO A 296 26.15 -61.17 -11.09
N THR A 297 26.99 -61.39 -10.09
CA THR A 297 28.23 -62.15 -10.29
C THR A 297 27.80 -63.56 -10.77
N LEU A 298 27.92 -63.74 -12.04
CA LEU A 298 27.78 -65.11 -12.64
C LEU A 298 28.76 -66.01 -11.91
N ALA A 299 28.22 -66.85 -11.01
CA ALA A 299 29.00 -67.96 -10.48
C ALA A 299 29.43 -68.78 -11.70
N GLU A 300 30.74 -68.84 -11.95
CA GLU A 300 31.33 -69.74 -12.85
C GLU A 300 31.06 -71.17 -12.35
N THR A 301 29.89 -71.71 -12.67
CA THR A 301 29.69 -73.15 -12.66
C THR A 301 30.02 -73.62 -14.03
N GLY A 302 31.29 -74.01 -14.20
CA GLY A 302 31.67 -74.78 -15.40
C GLY A 302 30.90 -76.05 -15.47
N LEU A 303 30.02 -76.15 -16.48
CA LEU A 303 29.53 -77.36 -17.08
C LEU A 303 29.24 -77.14 -18.56
N ALA A 304 29.89 -77.93 -19.39
CA ALA A 304 29.92 -77.83 -20.81
C ALA A 304 28.55 -77.99 -21.49
N PRO A 305 28.45 -77.64 -22.78
CA PRO A 305 27.18 -77.41 -23.45
C PRO A 305 26.61 -78.66 -24.11
N THR A 306 25.35 -78.94 -23.93
CA THR A 306 24.56 -79.70 -24.88
C THR A 306 23.14 -79.14 -24.94
N GLY A 307 22.84 -78.56 -26.05
CA GLY A 307 21.60 -78.64 -26.80
C GLY A 307 20.30 -78.24 -26.15
N MET A 308 19.69 -77.19 -26.65
CA MET A 308 18.40 -77.33 -27.32
C MET A 308 17.88 -75.98 -27.82
N LEU A 309 17.53 -75.98 -29.06
CA LEU A 309 16.67 -75.02 -29.75
C LEU A 309 15.28 -74.93 -29.07
N GLY A 310 14.68 -73.76 -29.02
CA GLY A 310 13.26 -73.62 -28.73
C GLY A 310 12.75 -72.20 -28.66
N ALA A 311 12.35 -71.70 -29.80
CA ALA A 311 11.12 -70.92 -30.04
C ALA A 311 10.67 -69.81 -29.07
N GLY A 312 10.68 -68.63 -29.59
CA GLY A 312 9.47 -67.83 -29.84
C GLY A 312 8.80 -67.17 -28.68
N VAL A 313 8.60 -65.91 -28.76
CA VAL A 313 7.32 -65.28 -28.88
C VAL A 313 7.48 -63.78 -28.64
N ALA A 314 7.13 -63.05 -29.65
CA ALA A 314 6.92 -61.57 -29.60
C ALA A 314 5.72 -61.21 -28.71
N LEU A 315 5.83 -60.19 -27.93
CA LEU A 315 4.66 -59.52 -27.30
C LEU A 315 4.66 -58.05 -27.59
N VAL A 316 3.63 -57.75 -28.30
CA VAL A 316 3.19 -56.50 -28.90
C VAL A 316 2.99 -55.43 -27.84
N ALA A 317 3.62 -54.28 -28.05
CA ALA A 317 3.27 -53.03 -27.35
C ALA A 317 1.94 -52.51 -27.88
N VAL A 318 0.93 -52.45 -27.03
CA VAL A 318 -0.31 -51.75 -27.32
C VAL A 318 -0.21 -50.37 -26.71
N GLY A 319 -0.01 -49.38 -27.58
CA GLY A 319 -0.11 -48.00 -27.24
C GLY A 319 -1.57 -47.57 -27.05
N LEU A 320 -1.89 -47.02 -25.90
CA LEU A 320 -3.15 -46.34 -25.65
C LEU A 320 -2.96 -44.84 -25.88
N VAL A 321 -3.43 -44.38 -27.03
CA VAL A 321 -3.59 -42.96 -27.33
C VAL A 321 -4.94 -42.49 -26.75
N VAL A 322 -4.91 -41.62 -25.79
CA VAL A 322 -6.11 -40.93 -25.27
C VAL A 322 -6.22 -39.56 -25.97
N PRO A 323 -7.28 -39.28 -26.72
CA PRO A 323 -7.47 -37.99 -27.33
C PRO A 323 -8.08 -37.02 -26.29
N PHE A 324 -7.39 -35.92 -26.00
CA PHE A 324 -7.95 -34.79 -25.30
C PHE A 324 -8.93 -34.03 -26.18
N ALA A 325 -10.23 -34.11 -25.89
CA ALA A 325 -11.25 -33.32 -26.52
C ALA A 325 -11.23 -31.90 -25.92
N ARG A 326 -10.80 -30.92 -26.71
CA ARG A 326 -10.95 -29.50 -26.45
C ARG A 326 -12.43 -29.12 -26.57
N ARG A 327 -13.06 -28.70 -25.47
CA ARG A 327 -14.35 -28.03 -25.49
C ARG A 327 -14.14 -26.53 -25.60
N SER A 328 -14.32 -25.98 -26.79
CA SER A 328 -14.48 -24.53 -27.02
C SER A 328 -15.86 -24.11 -26.51
N ARG A 329 -15.90 -23.23 -25.52
CA ARG A 329 -17.13 -22.51 -25.15
C ARG A 329 -17.14 -21.18 -25.90
N GLU A 330 -18.00 -21.07 -26.86
CA GLU A 330 -18.44 -19.82 -27.47
C GLU A 330 -19.22 -18.99 -26.45
N TYR A 331 -18.70 -17.82 -26.11
CA TYR A 331 -19.48 -16.78 -25.42
C TYR A 331 -20.12 -15.89 -26.47
N GLY A 332 -21.41 -16.05 -26.63
CA GLY A 332 -22.23 -15.20 -27.48
C GLY A 332 -22.34 -13.78 -26.89
N SER A 333 -21.87 -12.82 -27.67
CA SER A 333 -22.06 -11.39 -27.48
C SER A 333 -23.52 -11.03 -27.75
N ARG A 334 -24.27 -10.61 -26.71
CA ARG A 334 -25.56 -9.96 -26.87
C ARG A 334 -25.35 -8.45 -26.80
N ALA A 335 -25.39 -7.81 -27.96
CA ALA A 335 -25.53 -6.39 -28.08
C ALA A 335 -26.92 -5.96 -27.57
N ARG A 336 -26.98 -5.07 -26.59
CA ARG A 336 -28.19 -4.41 -26.12
C ARG A 336 -28.37 -3.13 -26.93
N VAL A 337 -29.38 -3.11 -27.75
CA VAL A 337 -29.88 -1.92 -28.44
C VAL A 337 -30.64 -1.06 -27.42
N ILE A 338 -30.22 0.18 -27.27
CA ILE A 338 -30.92 1.22 -26.48
C ILE A 338 -31.85 1.95 -27.44
N PRO A 339 -33.16 2.07 -27.16
CA PRO A 339 -34.03 2.90 -27.97
C PRO A 339 -33.90 4.39 -27.62
N GLU A 340 -33.70 5.23 -28.63
CA GLU A 340 -33.91 6.68 -28.60
C GLU A 340 -35.36 7.01 -28.21
N ARG A 341 -35.51 7.97 -27.30
CA ARG A 341 -36.78 8.62 -27.00
C ARG A 341 -36.69 10.05 -27.49
N ASP A 342 -37.68 10.37 -28.33
CA ASP A 342 -38.09 11.70 -28.75
C ASP A 342 -38.44 12.63 -27.55
#